data_0a54992a26a6639b897359f6840786eb
#
_entry.id   0a54992a26a6639b897359f6840786eb
#
_cell.length_a   1.000
_cell.length_b   1.000
_cell.length_c   1.000
_cell.angle_alpha   90.00
_cell.angle_beta   90.00
_cell.angle_gamma   90.00
#
_symmetry.space_group_name_H-M   'P 1'
#
loop_
_entity.id
_entity.type
_entity.pdbx_description
1 polymer ?
#
loop_
_entity_poly.entity_id
_entity_poly.type
_entity_poly.pdbx_seq_one_letter_code
_entity_poly.pdbx_strand_id
1 'polypeptide(L)'
;PVFSQDAFNATLVPPPMSAGIVRGPRLVPGAPVSDGRFRLLQDHGAVTGAQFWQAREQSTGRLVALTFVDTNSLAPIAPATPGVAARRSAEISRNTRRLAELELDTVADNIQVLSYRTGCLVVADWFEGTSLKQVAEADNLDPHSVARATAPLFADAAAAHDAGLILGVEHRDRFRVSTDGVVKVAFPAVLDGTSAATDREALSSALELLVESTEPSPKKLRDISEDANLPADEAAQRVEDAHYGLDSADED
;
A
#
# COMPACT_ATOMS: atom_id res chain seq x y z
N PRO A 1 -27.04 -0.61 -8.24
CA PRO A 1 -26.61 -0.37 -7.81
C PRO A 1 -26.45 -0.13 -6.83
N VAL A 2 -26.74 0.10 -6.77
CA VAL A 2 -26.73 0.19 -5.98
C VAL A 2 -25.78 0.06 -5.39
N PHE A 3 -25.41 -0.24 -5.02
CA PHE A 3 -24.58 -0.21 -4.36
C PHE A 3 -23.78 0.66 -4.59
N SER A 4 -23.97 1.29 -5.16
CA SER A 4 -23.09 2.33 -5.28
C SER A 4 -23.24 3.43 -4.34
N GLN A 5 -24.34 3.51 -3.70
CA GLN A 5 -24.44 4.44 -2.62
C GLN A 5 -23.52 4.05 -1.55
N ASP A 6 -23.23 2.81 -1.49
CA ASP A 6 -22.27 2.33 -0.59
C ASP A 6 -21.17 1.68 -1.38
N ALA A 7 -20.00 2.25 -1.32
CA ALA A 7 -18.89 1.83 -2.14
C ALA A 7 -18.46 0.39 -1.88
N PHE A 8 -18.68 -0.12 -0.68
CA PHE A 8 -18.05 -1.37 -0.28
C PHE A 8 -19.02 -2.51 -0.13
N ASN A 9 -20.28 -2.19 0.06
CA ASN A 9 -21.30 -3.20 0.28
C ASN A 9 -22.62 -2.71 -0.28
N ALA A 10 -23.06 -3.31 -1.36
CA ALA A 10 -24.27 -2.91 -2.05
C ALA A 10 -25.53 -3.09 -1.23
N THR A 11 -25.49 -3.91 -0.22
CA THR A 11 -26.67 -4.15 0.62
C THR A 11 -26.76 -3.20 1.80
N LEU A 12 -25.75 -2.36 1.99
CA LEU A 12 -25.75 -1.52 3.15
C LEU A 12 -26.74 -0.40 3.05
N VAL A 13 -27.54 -0.25 4.05
CA VAL A 13 -28.37 0.92 4.25
C VAL A 13 -27.87 1.62 5.50
N PRO A 14 -27.34 2.84 5.39
CA PRO A 14 -26.94 3.56 6.58
C PRO A 14 -28.14 3.78 7.47
N PRO A 15 -28.04 3.47 8.76
CA PRO A 15 -29.13 3.77 9.66
C PRO A 15 -29.33 5.27 9.75
N PRO A 16 -30.54 5.71 9.97
CA PRO A 16 -30.78 7.12 10.28
C PRO A 16 -30.07 7.43 11.58
N MET A 17 -29.21 8.41 11.53
CA MET A 17 -28.41 8.71 12.66
C MET A 17 -28.83 9.94 13.32
N SER A 18 -28.91 9.92 14.60
CA SER A 18 -28.83 11.12 15.37
C SER A 18 -27.51 11.81 15.08
N ALA A 19 -27.50 13.12 15.10
CA ALA A 19 -26.32 13.92 14.82
C ALA A 19 -25.81 13.88 13.38
N GLY A 20 -26.57 13.36 12.43
CA GLY A 20 -26.20 13.40 11.03
C GLY A 20 -25.00 12.54 10.67
N ILE A 21 -24.64 11.57 11.50
CA ILE A 21 -23.51 10.69 11.20
C ILE A 21 -24.00 9.59 10.28
N VAL A 22 -23.43 9.57 9.08
CA VAL A 22 -23.63 8.47 8.15
C VAL A 22 -22.47 7.50 8.31
N ARG A 23 -22.78 6.27 8.62
CA ARG A 23 -21.78 5.24 8.78
C ARG A 23 -21.81 4.31 7.59
N GLY A 24 -20.65 4.04 7.03
CA GLY A 24 -20.49 3.01 6.03
C GLY A 24 -20.63 1.62 6.63
N PRO A 25 -20.49 0.57 5.81
CA PRO A 25 -20.54 -0.80 6.29
C PRO A 25 -19.47 -1.04 7.32
N ARG A 26 -19.82 -1.80 8.32
CA ARG A 26 -18.83 -2.21 9.30
C ARG A 26 -18.01 -3.35 8.72
N LEU A 27 -16.73 -3.10 8.50
CA LEU A 27 -15.80 -4.12 8.03
C LEU A 27 -15.30 -4.92 9.23
N VAL A 28 -15.69 -6.18 9.27
CA VAL A 28 -15.30 -7.12 10.32
C VAL A 28 -14.95 -8.47 9.68
N PRO A 29 -14.13 -9.29 10.34
CA PRO A 29 -13.85 -10.64 9.83
C PRO A 29 -15.13 -11.43 9.60
N GLY A 30 -15.20 -12.11 8.46
CA GLY A 30 -16.37 -12.88 8.06
C GLY A 30 -17.43 -12.11 7.31
N ALA A 31 -17.35 -10.78 7.25
CA ALA A 31 -18.34 -9.97 6.55
C ALA A 31 -18.24 -10.15 5.02
N PRO A 32 -19.38 -10.29 4.33
CA PRO A 32 -19.37 -10.25 2.88
C PRO A 32 -19.31 -8.80 2.39
N VAL A 33 -18.60 -8.59 1.28
CA VAL A 33 -18.55 -7.29 0.61
C VAL A 33 -18.71 -7.47 -0.89
N SER A 34 -19.07 -6.40 -1.60
CA SER A 34 -19.29 -6.40 -3.07
C SER A 34 -20.27 -7.48 -3.49
N ASP A 35 -21.49 -7.42 -2.95
CA ASP A 35 -22.58 -8.40 -3.20
C ASP A 35 -22.18 -9.84 -2.92
N GLY A 36 -21.34 -10.04 -1.91
CA GLY A 36 -20.89 -11.37 -1.51
C GLY A 36 -19.76 -11.92 -2.35
N ARG A 37 -19.20 -11.14 -3.28
CA ARG A 37 -18.07 -11.57 -4.09
C ARG A 37 -16.84 -11.92 -3.23
N PHE A 38 -16.62 -11.14 -2.17
CA PHE A 38 -15.51 -11.35 -1.25
C PHE A 38 -16.01 -11.53 0.18
N ARG A 39 -15.28 -12.33 0.93
CA ARG A 39 -15.46 -12.47 2.38
C ARG A 39 -14.20 -12.01 3.08
N LEU A 40 -14.34 -11.06 3.99
CA LEU A 40 -13.23 -10.51 4.74
C LEU A 40 -12.65 -11.56 5.69
N LEU A 41 -11.33 -11.66 5.74
CA LEU A 41 -10.62 -12.60 6.60
C LEU A 41 -9.87 -11.90 7.70
N GLN A 42 -8.99 -10.95 7.37
CA GLN A 42 -8.13 -10.30 8.34
C GLN A 42 -7.95 -8.82 8.01
N ASP A 43 -8.07 -7.99 9.05
CA ASP A 43 -7.79 -6.56 9.00
C ASP A 43 -6.27 -6.35 8.99
N HIS A 44 -5.79 -5.55 8.06
CA HIS A 44 -4.39 -5.16 7.93
C HIS A 44 -4.15 -3.68 8.16
N GLY A 45 -5.08 -3.00 8.82
CA GLY A 45 -4.92 -1.61 9.20
C GLY A 45 -5.65 -0.64 8.28
N ALA A 46 -5.45 0.63 8.56
CA ALA A 46 -6.10 1.72 7.86
C ALA A 46 -5.22 2.95 7.84
N VAL A 47 -5.44 3.78 6.84
CA VAL A 47 -4.91 5.14 6.75
C VAL A 47 -6.09 6.07 6.50
N THR A 48 -5.85 7.38 6.49
CA THR A 48 -6.91 8.32 6.15
C THR A 48 -7.46 8.02 4.76
N GLY A 49 -8.74 7.70 4.70
CA GLY A 49 -9.44 7.43 3.44
C GLY A 49 -9.30 6.03 2.88
N ALA A 50 -8.64 5.11 3.58
CA ALA A 50 -8.51 3.73 3.08
C ALA A 50 -8.39 2.72 4.21
N GLN A 51 -8.88 1.50 3.95
CA GLN A 51 -8.74 0.34 4.84
C GLN A 51 -8.22 -0.84 4.06
N PHE A 52 -7.41 -1.67 4.70
CA PHE A 52 -6.70 -2.79 4.08
C PHE A 52 -7.14 -4.12 4.68
N TRP A 53 -7.54 -5.05 3.81
CA TRP A 53 -8.05 -6.34 4.23
C TRP A 53 -7.51 -7.49 3.39
N GLN A 54 -7.22 -8.59 4.05
CA GLN A 54 -7.14 -9.86 3.35
C GLN A 54 -8.55 -10.43 3.23
N ALA A 55 -8.89 -10.96 2.08
CA ALA A 55 -10.19 -11.53 1.83
C ALA A 55 -10.08 -12.77 0.94
N ARG A 56 -11.18 -13.50 0.84
CA ARG A 56 -11.32 -14.63 -0.05
C ARG A 56 -12.37 -14.33 -1.10
N GLU A 57 -12.02 -14.50 -2.36
CA GLU A 57 -12.98 -14.45 -3.45
C GLU A 57 -13.83 -15.70 -3.40
N GLN A 58 -15.15 -15.55 -3.28
CA GLN A 58 -16.05 -16.67 -3.02
C GLN A 58 -16.20 -17.62 -4.22
N SER A 59 -16.14 -17.08 -5.44
CA SER A 59 -16.30 -17.90 -6.65
C SER A 59 -15.11 -18.81 -6.94
N THR A 60 -13.90 -18.40 -6.55
CA THR A 60 -12.66 -19.11 -6.88
C THR A 60 -11.96 -19.71 -5.67
N GLY A 61 -12.29 -19.24 -4.47
CA GLY A 61 -11.55 -19.57 -3.26
C GLY A 61 -10.19 -18.86 -3.13
N ARG A 62 -9.84 -17.98 -4.08
CA ARG A 62 -8.55 -17.31 -4.13
C ARG A 62 -8.45 -16.25 -3.03
N LEU A 63 -7.29 -16.16 -2.40
CA LEU A 63 -6.99 -15.07 -1.47
C LEU A 63 -6.65 -13.80 -2.23
N VAL A 64 -7.15 -12.67 -1.76
CA VAL A 64 -6.94 -11.37 -2.37
C VAL A 64 -6.62 -10.32 -1.30
N ALA A 65 -5.96 -9.25 -1.73
CA ALA A 65 -5.75 -8.04 -0.95
C ALA A 65 -6.79 -7.02 -1.40
N LEU A 66 -7.56 -6.50 -0.45
CA LEU A 66 -8.56 -5.48 -0.72
C LEU A 66 -8.14 -4.15 -0.11
N THR A 67 -8.20 -3.09 -0.90
CA THR A 67 -8.05 -1.72 -0.43
C THR A 67 -9.37 -1.00 -0.66
N PHE A 68 -10.06 -0.68 0.44
CA PHE A 68 -11.29 0.08 0.42
C PHE A 68 -10.95 1.56 0.47
N VAL A 69 -11.29 2.30 -0.58
CA VAL A 69 -11.03 3.73 -0.66
C VAL A 69 -12.35 4.48 -0.53
N ASP A 70 -12.41 5.38 0.45
CA ASP A 70 -13.57 6.24 0.68
C ASP A 70 -13.12 7.70 0.60
N THR A 71 -13.49 8.38 -0.47
CA THR A 71 -13.09 9.77 -0.70
C THR A 71 -13.90 10.77 0.10
N ASN A 72 -15.00 10.36 0.71
CA ASN A 72 -15.79 11.24 1.59
C ASN A 72 -15.10 11.52 2.92
N SER A 73 -14.28 10.60 3.40
CA SER A 73 -13.63 10.70 4.71
C SER A 73 -12.28 11.41 4.67
N LEU A 74 -11.88 11.94 3.52
CA LEU A 74 -10.56 12.57 3.34
C LEU A 74 -10.47 13.99 3.89
N ALA A 75 -11.59 14.61 4.21
CA ALA A 75 -11.59 15.97 4.78
C ALA A 75 -12.04 15.91 6.24
N PRO A 76 -11.11 16.08 7.19
CA PRO A 76 -11.46 15.96 8.61
C PRO A 76 -12.32 17.09 9.14
N ILE A 77 -12.27 18.27 8.52
CA ILE A 77 -12.97 19.46 9.01
C ILE A 77 -14.23 19.74 8.19
N ALA A 78 -14.19 19.50 6.90
CA ALA A 78 -15.32 19.69 6.01
C ALA A 78 -15.44 18.48 5.09
N PRO A 79 -16.56 17.77 5.13
CA PRO A 79 -16.77 16.65 4.21
C PRO A 79 -16.67 17.13 2.77
N ALA A 80 -16.09 16.31 1.92
CA ALA A 80 -16.03 16.61 0.50
C ALA A 80 -17.43 16.70 -0.07
N THR A 81 -17.68 17.67 -0.97
CA THR A 81 -18.92 17.71 -1.71
C THR A 81 -19.01 16.46 -2.59
N PRO A 82 -20.23 15.99 -2.96
CA PRO A 82 -20.37 14.81 -3.83
C PRO A 82 -19.60 14.92 -5.14
N GLY A 83 -19.55 16.11 -5.74
CA GLY A 83 -18.77 16.32 -6.97
C GLY A 83 -17.28 16.21 -6.77
N VAL A 84 -16.75 16.72 -5.68
CA VAL A 84 -15.33 16.62 -5.32
C VAL A 84 -14.98 15.18 -5.02
N ALA A 85 -15.78 14.49 -4.22
CA ALA A 85 -15.56 13.09 -3.87
C ALA A 85 -15.56 12.20 -5.13
N ALA A 86 -16.48 12.43 -6.05
CA ALA A 86 -16.56 11.67 -7.31
C ALA A 86 -15.30 11.89 -8.18
N ARG A 87 -14.81 13.14 -8.27
CA ARG A 87 -13.59 13.43 -9.03
C ARG A 87 -12.36 12.77 -8.41
N ARG A 88 -12.24 12.81 -7.09
CA ARG A 88 -11.15 12.13 -6.37
C ARG A 88 -11.19 10.62 -6.60
N SER A 89 -12.37 10.03 -6.50
CA SER A 89 -12.55 8.60 -6.75
C SER A 89 -12.16 8.22 -8.17
N ALA A 90 -12.58 8.99 -9.17
CA ALA A 90 -12.24 8.75 -10.56
C ALA A 90 -10.72 8.87 -10.80
N GLU A 91 -10.08 9.84 -10.17
CA GLU A 91 -8.64 10.04 -10.29
C GLU A 91 -7.85 8.90 -9.65
N ILE A 92 -8.23 8.48 -8.46
CA ILE A 92 -7.62 7.34 -7.78
C ILE A 92 -7.75 6.07 -8.65
N SER A 93 -8.95 5.82 -9.18
CA SER A 93 -9.20 4.67 -10.03
C SER A 93 -8.34 4.69 -11.29
N ARG A 94 -8.29 5.82 -11.97
CA ARG A 94 -7.50 6.00 -13.19
C ARG A 94 -6.01 5.81 -12.94
N ASN A 95 -5.47 6.46 -11.91
CA ASN A 95 -4.05 6.40 -11.59
C ASN A 95 -3.64 5.01 -11.11
N THR A 96 -4.50 4.33 -10.37
CA THR A 96 -4.25 2.96 -9.93
C THR A 96 -4.21 2.00 -11.12
N ARG A 97 -5.11 2.16 -12.10
CA ARG A 97 -5.08 1.36 -13.33
C ARG A 97 -3.82 1.61 -14.14
N ARG A 98 -3.37 2.85 -14.21
CA ARG A 98 -2.13 3.21 -14.91
C ARG A 98 -0.90 2.61 -14.23
N LEU A 99 -0.86 2.63 -12.91
CA LEU A 99 0.20 1.96 -12.16
C LEU A 99 0.20 0.45 -12.44
N ALA A 100 -0.97 -0.16 -12.45
CA ALA A 100 -1.11 -1.59 -12.72
C ALA A 100 -0.55 -1.99 -14.09
N GLU A 101 -0.66 -1.12 -15.10
CA GLU A 101 -0.14 -1.37 -16.45
C GLU A 101 1.38 -1.48 -16.49
N LEU A 102 2.09 -0.92 -15.53
CA LEU A 102 3.55 -1.04 -15.46
C LEU A 102 4.02 -2.46 -15.08
N GLU A 103 3.15 -3.25 -14.48
CA GLU A 103 3.46 -4.63 -14.06
C GLU A 103 4.75 -4.73 -13.25
N LEU A 104 4.91 -3.83 -12.27
CA LEU A 104 6.10 -3.78 -11.43
C LEU A 104 6.18 -5.01 -10.51
N ASP A 105 7.36 -5.60 -10.39
CA ASP A 105 7.57 -6.83 -9.61
C ASP A 105 7.28 -6.66 -8.11
N THR A 106 7.46 -5.45 -7.58
CA THR A 106 7.22 -5.16 -6.16
C THR A 106 5.83 -4.61 -5.87
N VAL A 107 4.93 -4.63 -6.82
CA VAL A 107 3.52 -4.30 -6.62
C VAL A 107 2.70 -5.57 -6.82
N ALA A 108 1.75 -5.82 -5.92
CA ALA A 108 0.91 -7.01 -5.99
C ALA A 108 0.24 -7.15 -7.36
N ASP A 109 0.12 -8.37 -7.84
CA ASP A 109 -0.32 -8.68 -9.20
C ASP A 109 -1.84 -8.63 -9.39
N ASN A 110 -2.27 -8.64 -10.65
CA ASN A 110 -3.67 -8.75 -11.05
C ASN A 110 -4.58 -7.71 -10.41
N ILE A 111 -4.16 -6.46 -10.49
CA ILE A 111 -4.90 -5.34 -9.92
C ILE A 111 -6.19 -5.12 -10.72
N GLN A 112 -7.31 -5.12 -10.01
CA GLN A 112 -8.62 -4.75 -10.54
C GLN A 112 -9.18 -3.61 -9.70
N VAL A 113 -9.73 -2.59 -10.35
CA VAL A 113 -10.34 -1.46 -9.68
C VAL A 113 -11.84 -1.47 -9.94
N LEU A 114 -12.61 -1.59 -8.87
CA LEU A 114 -14.07 -1.48 -8.90
C LEU A 114 -14.41 -0.06 -8.46
N SER A 115 -14.86 0.76 -9.40
CA SER A 115 -15.11 2.18 -9.15
C SER A 115 -16.55 2.41 -8.70
N TYR A 116 -16.70 3.23 -7.69
CA TYR A 116 -17.96 3.70 -7.16
C TYR A 116 -18.00 5.23 -7.28
N ARG A 117 -19.12 5.81 -6.94
CA ARG A 117 -19.29 7.26 -7.06
C ARG A 117 -18.34 8.04 -6.13
N THR A 118 -18.21 7.60 -4.89
CA THR A 118 -17.44 8.32 -3.86
C THR A 118 -16.31 7.49 -3.29
N GLY A 119 -15.91 6.45 -3.99
CA GLY A 119 -14.84 5.58 -3.55
C GLY A 119 -14.53 4.53 -4.59
N CYS A 120 -13.66 3.63 -4.22
CA CYS A 120 -13.35 2.46 -5.05
C CYS A 120 -12.86 1.32 -4.18
N LEU A 121 -12.90 0.13 -4.75
CA LEU A 121 -12.30 -1.06 -4.16
C LEU A 121 -11.20 -1.53 -5.10
N VAL A 122 -9.98 -1.57 -4.60
CA VAL A 122 -8.86 -2.12 -5.36
C VAL A 122 -8.62 -3.55 -4.91
N VAL A 123 -8.65 -4.46 -5.85
CA VAL A 123 -8.45 -5.90 -5.63
C VAL A 123 -7.11 -6.27 -6.26
N ALA A 124 -6.28 -6.98 -5.52
CA ALA A 124 -5.02 -7.50 -6.02
C ALA A 124 -4.81 -8.92 -5.49
N ASP A 125 -3.90 -9.66 -6.11
CA ASP A 125 -3.56 -10.98 -5.61
C ASP A 125 -2.89 -10.85 -4.24
N TRP A 126 -3.27 -11.75 -3.33
CA TRP A 126 -2.57 -11.90 -2.07
C TRP A 126 -1.29 -12.70 -2.30
N PHE A 127 -0.15 -12.20 -1.82
CA PHE A 127 1.08 -12.99 -1.78
C PHE A 127 1.41 -13.39 -0.34
N GLU A 128 1.96 -14.58 -0.19
CA GLU A 128 2.36 -15.06 1.12
C GLU A 128 3.59 -14.30 1.63
N GLY A 129 3.63 -14.08 2.93
CA GLY A 129 4.70 -13.33 3.56
C GLY A 129 4.29 -12.84 4.94
N THR A 130 4.93 -11.79 5.37
CA THR A 130 4.70 -11.24 6.70
C THR A 130 4.75 -9.71 6.68
N SER A 131 4.32 -9.08 7.76
CA SER A 131 4.38 -7.62 7.87
C SER A 131 5.82 -7.15 8.11
N LEU A 132 6.10 -5.90 7.73
CA LEU A 132 7.37 -5.26 8.06
C LEU A 132 7.63 -5.27 9.57
N LYS A 133 6.59 -5.01 10.35
CA LYS A 133 6.68 -4.99 11.81
C LYS A 133 7.15 -6.33 12.37
N GLN A 134 6.59 -7.44 11.86
CA GLN A 134 6.99 -8.78 12.29
C GLN A 134 8.44 -9.07 11.91
N VAL A 135 8.88 -8.66 10.74
CA VAL A 135 10.29 -8.81 10.34
C VAL A 135 11.19 -7.99 11.25
N ALA A 136 10.81 -6.75 11.56
CA ALA A 136 11.59 -5.86 12.41
C ALA A 136 11.66 -6.34 13.87
N GLU A 137 10.65 -7.07 14.33
CA GLU A 137 10.62 -7.65 15.68
C GLU A 137 11.60 -8.84 15.83
N ALA A 138 12.02 -9.43 14.72
CA ALA A 138 13.09 -10.40 14.72
C ALA A 138 14.41 -9.65 14.88
N ASP A 139 14.98 -9.67 16.09
CA ASP A 139 16.22 -8.97 16.38
C ASP A 139 17.37 -9.47 15.51
N ASN A 140 18.35 -8.59 15.28
CA ASN A 140 19.58 -8.91 14.55
C ASN A 140 19.34 -9.26 13.08
N LEU A 141 18.57 -8.43 12.38
CA LEU A 141 18.46 -8.57 10.94
C LEU A 141 19.84 -8.42 10.27
N ASP A 142 20.08 -9.25 9.27
CA ASP A 142 21.28 -9.16 8.46
C ASP A 142 21.21 -7.91 7.56
N PRO A 143 22.19 -6.98 7.65
CA PRO A 143 22.20 -5.78 6.80
C PRO A 143 22.14 -6.09 5.31
N HIS A 144 22.78 -7.15 4.87
CA HIS A 144 22.77 -7.59 3.48
C HIS A 144 21.35 -7.99 3.03
N SER A 145 20.63 -8.70 3.88
CA SER A 145 19.24 -9.08 3.63
C SER A 145 18.32 -7.86 3.56
N VAL A 146 18.55 -6.84 4.40
CA VAL A 146 17.78 -5.59 4.38
C VAL A 146 18.00 -4.85 3.05
N ALA A 147 19.24 -4.71 2.60
CA ALA A 147 19.55 -4.08 1.32
C ALA A 147 18.89 -4.85 0.16
N ARG A 148 19.02 -6.17 0.15
CA ARG A 148 18.42 -7.03 -0.89
C ARG A 148 16.90 -6.98 -0.88
N ALA A 149 16.30 -6.89 0.30
CA ALA A 149 14.84 -6.83 0.44
C ALA A 149 14.25 -5.52 -0.08
N THR A 150 14.98 -4.42 0.06
CA THR A 150 14.45 -3.07 -0.24
C THR A 150 14.87 -2.55 -1.61
N ALA A 151 16.00 -2.99 -2.16
CA ALA A 151 16.49 -2.50 -3.46
C ALA A 151 15.48 -2.61 -4.59
N PRO A 152 14.75 -3.73 -4.79
CA PRO A 152 13.76 -3.82 -5.86
C PRO A 152 12.62 -2.81 -5.73
N LEU A 153 12.19 -2.53 -4.51
CA LEU A 153 11.11 -1.57 -4.25
C LEU A 153 11.55 -0.14 -4.62
N PHE A 154 12.76 0.27 -4.23
CA PHE A 154 13.31 1.56 -4.62
C PHE A 154 13.48 1.67 -6.14
N ALA A 155 13.92 0.61 -6.80
CA ALA A 155 14.05 0.58 -8.25
C ALA A 155 12.70 0.73 -8.96
N ASP A 156 11.66 0.05 -8.46
CA ASP A 156 10.32 0.14 -9.01
C ASP A 156 9.69 1.52 -8.78
N ALA A 157 9.93 2.13 -7.62
CA ALA A 157 9.50 3.51 -7.37
C ALA A 157 10.14 4.46 -8.38
N ALA A 158 11.45 4.31 -8.63
CA ALA A 158 12.16 5.11 -9.62
C ALA A 158 11.58 4.90 -11.02
N ALA A 159 11.28 3.66 -11.41
CA ALA A 159 10.69 3.35 -12.72
C ALA A 159 9.29 3.98 -12.87
N ALA A 160 8.47 3.94 -11.81
CA ALA A 160 7.17 4.60 -11.82
C ALA A 160 7.32 6.10 -12.00
N HIS A 161 8.20 6.74 -11.24
CA HIS A 161 8.44 8.18 -11.32
C HIS A 161 8.95 8.60 -12.70
N ASP A 162 9.86 7.83 -13.31
CA ASP A 162 10.35 8.07 -14.66
C ASP A 162 9.23 8.00 -15.71
N ALA A 163 8.24 7.14 -15.49
CA ALA A 163 7.07 7.03 -16.36
C ALA A 163 6.01 8.11 -16.08
N GLY A 164 6.28 9.04 -15.18
CA GLY A 164 5.33 10.07 -14.79
C GLY A 164 4.21 9.57 -13.90
N LEU A 165 4.41 8.42 -13.25
CA LEU A 165 3.47 7.79 -12.34
C LEU A 165 4.05 7.75 -10.94
N ILE A 166 3.24 7.30 -9.98
CA ILE A 166 3.66 7.12 -8.59
C ILE A 166 3.12 5.80 -8.06
N LEU A 167 3.73 5.29 -7.00
CA LEU A 167 3.18 4.15 -6.27
C LEU A 167 1.93 4.56 -5.50
N GLY A 168 1.86 5.82 -5.09
CA GLY A 168 0.72 6.38 -4.38
C GLY A 168 0.61 5.90 -2.95
N VAL A 169 1.74 5.62 -2.33
CA VAL A 169 1.81 5.16 -0.94
C VAL A 169 2.17 6.33 -0.02
N GLU A 170 1.66 6.27 1.20
CA GLU A 170 1.88 7.32 2.21
C GLU A 170 2.34 6.73 3.53
N HIS A 171 2.28 5.41 3.69
CA HIS A 171 2.62 4.75 4.94
C HIS A 171 3.20 3.36 4.71
N ARG A 172 4.15 2.98 5.56
CA ARG A 172 4.82 1.67 5.47
C ARG A 172 3.90 0.47 5.69
N ASP A 173 2.70 0.65 6.26
CA ASP A 173 1.71 -0.43 6.40
C ASP A 173 1.14 -0.90 5.05
N ARG A 174 1.38 -0.14 3.98
CA ARG A 174 1.05 -0.55 2.62
C ARG A 174 1.97 -1.66 2.11
N PHE A 175 3.09 -1.90 2.77
CA PHE A 175 4.10 -2.87 2.38
C PHE A 175 4.01 -4.16 3.21
N ARG A 176 4.39 -5.26 2.59
CA ARG A 176 4.62 -6.54 3.26
C ARG A 176 5.89 -7.15 2.70
N VAL A 177 6.45 -8.10 3.42
CA VAL A 177 7.65 -8.83 2.99
C VAL A 177 7.21 -10.19 2.48
N SER A 178 7.53 -10.50 1.23
CA SER A 178 7.20 -11.79 0.61
C SER A 178 8.07 -12.92 1.21
N THR A 179 7.69 -14.16 0.93
CA THR A 179 8.44 -15.33 1.44
C THR A 179 9.85 -15.42 0.89
N ASP A 180 10.12 -14.80 -0.25
CA ASP A 180 11.47 -14.69 -0.82
C ASP A 180 12.25 -13.47 -0.29
N GLY A 181 11.72 -12.77 0.70
CA GLY A 181 12.41 -11.71 1.41
C GLY A 181 12.42 -10.36 0.69
N VAL A 182 11.44 -10.06 -0.12
CA VAL A 182 11.35 -8.78 -0.85
C VAL A 182 10.20 -7.94 -0.29
N VAL A 183 10.47 -6.65 -0.05
CA VAL A 183 9.45 -5.70 0.38
C VAL A 183 8.61 -5.30 -0.83
N LYS A 184 7.31 -5.51 -0.72
CA LYS A 184 6.37 -5.24 -1.82
C LYS A 184 5.18 -4.43 -1.35
N VAL A 185 4.58 -3.70 -2.29
CA VAL A 185 3.29 -3.02 -2.08
C VAL A 185 2.20 -4.09 -2.12
N ALA A 186 1.67 -4.42 -0.95
CA ALA A 186 0.67 -5.49 -0.81
C ALA A 186 -0.75 -4.99 -1.08
N PHE A 187 -1.01 -3.73 -0.81
CA PHE A 187 -2.32 -3.09 -0.98
C PHE A 187 -2.20 -1.92 -1.95
N PRO A 188 -2.10 -2.19 -3.25
CA PRO A 188 -1.91 -1.13 -4.24
C PRO A 188 -3.15 -0.26 -4.38
N ALA A 189 -2.93 1.03 -4.34
CA ALA A 189 -3.91 2.06 -4.66
C ALA A 189 -3.17 3.40 -4.69
N VAL A 190 -3.40 4.20 -5.71
CA VAL A 190 -2.82 5.54 -5.77
C VAL A 190 -3.77 6.49 -5.04
N LEU A 191 -3.56 6.66 -3.75
CA LEU A 191 -4.46 7.43 -2.89
C LEU A 191 -4.36 8.93 -3.16
N ASP A 192 -5.44 9.64 -2.82
CA ASP A 192 -5.49 11.09 -2.96
C ASP A 192 -4.43 11.75 -2.07
N GLY A 193 -3.87 12.85 -2.55
CA GLY A 193 -2.83 13.59 -1.81
C GLY A 193 -1.46 12.94 -1.82
N THR A 194 -1.27 11.83 -2.53
CA THR A 194 0.04 11.20 -2.67
C THR A 194 0.82 11.81 -3.83
N SER A 195 2.14 11.67 -3.76
CA SER A 195 3.07 12.24 -4.73
C SER A 195 4.36 11.41 -4.75
N ALA A 196 5.29 11.77 -5.63
CA ALA A 196 6.62 11.17 -5.60
C ALA A 196 7.30 11.39 -4.24
N ALA A 197 7.08 12.54 -3.61
CA ALA A 197 7.62 12.83 -2.29
C ALA A 197 7.04 11.92 -1.21
N THR A 198 5.72 11.67 -1.21
CA THR A 198 5.11 10.76 -0.24
C THR A 198 5.55 9.32 -0.47
N ASP A 199 5.73 8.89 -1.71
CA ASP A 199 6.34 7.60 -2.03
C ASP A 199 7.71 7.49 -1.38
N ARG A 200 8.55 8.50 -1.56
CA ARG A 200 9.90 8.52 -1.05
C ARG A 200 9.93 8.48 0.49
N GLU A 201 9.03 9.21 1.13
CA GLU A 201 8.87 9.19 2.59
C GLU A 201 8.45 7.81 3.10
N ALA A 202 7.52 7.16 2.43
CA ALA A 202 7.06 5.82 2.81
C ALA A 202 8.19 4.78 2.66
N LEU A 203 8.97 4.88 1.58
CA LEU A 203 10.12 4.01 1.37
C LEU A 203 11.20 4.24 2.46
N SER A 204 11.46 5.49 2.81
CA SER A 204 12.39 5.82 3.89
C SER A 204 11.92 5.24 5.22
N SER A 205 10.64 5.38 5.52
CA SER A 205 10.05 4.85 6.75
C SER A 205 10.16 3.31 6.83
N ALA A 206 9.94 2.63 5.71
CA ALA A 206 10.10 1.18 5.64
C ALA A 206 11.56 0.75 5.85
N LEU A 207 12.48 1.42 5.17
CA LEU A 207 13.90 1.14 5.31
C LEU A 207 14.40 1.43 6.74
N GLU A 208 13.99 2.55 7.32
CA GLU A 208 14.33 2.92 8.69
C GLU A 208 13.92 1.85 9.70
N LEU A 209 12.70 1.35 9.58
CA LEU A 209 12.20 0.29 10.47
C LEU A 209 13.08 -0.96 10.41
N LEU A 210 13.51 -1.36 9.22
CA LEU A 210 14.36 -2.54 9.05
C LEU A 210 15.80 -2.28 9.50
N VAL A 211 16.33 -1.10 9.21
CA VAL A 211 17.69 -0.71 9.60
C VAL A 211 17.85 -0.65 11.11
N GLU A 212 16.84 -0.16 11.83
CA GLU A 212 16.85 -0.11 13.29
C GLU A 212 16.96 -1.50 13.94
N SER A 213 16.58 -2.54 13.21
CA SER A 213 16.63 -3.92 13.69
C SER A 213 17.91 -4.65 13.29
N THR A 214 18.85 -3.98 12.63
CA THR A 214 20.16 -4.54 12.27
C THR A 214 21.19 -4.22 13.36
N GLU A 215 22.14 -5.14 13.55
CA GLU A 215 23.20 -4.96 14.55
C GLU A 215 24.52 -5.49 14.00
N PRO A 216 25.52 -4.62 13.74
CA PRO A 216 25.46 -3.16 13.78
C PRO A 216 24.64 -2.57 12.63
N SER A 217 24.05 -1.40 12.87
CA SER A 217 23.27 -0.71 11.84
C SER A 217 24.16 -0.19 10.72
N PRO A 218 23.92 -0.55 9.45
CA PRO A 218 24.77 -0.15 8.34
C PRO A 218 24.57 1.34 8.02
N LYS A 219 25.65 2.10 8.11
CA LYS A 219 25.62 3.57 7.95
C LYS A 219 25.04 4.00 6.61
N LYS A 220 25.42 3.33 5.51
CA LYS A 220 24.96 3.71 4.17
C LYS A 220 23.45 3.57 4.00
N LEU A 221 22.87 2.48 4.53
CA LEU A 221 21.42 2.28 4.50
C LEU A 221 20.69 3.26 5.43
N ARG A 222 21.27 3.51 6.60
CA ARG A 222 20.70 4.49 7.53
C ARG A 222 20.69 5.90 6.94
N ASP A 223 21.74 6.31 6.26
CA ASP A 223 21.82 7.61 5.60
C ASP A 223 20.72 7.77 4.55
N ILE A 224 20.40 6.71 3.80
CA ILE A 224 19.32 6.71 2.81
C ILE A 224 17.96 6.84 3.50
N SER A 225 17.74 6.10 4.60
CA SER A 225 16.50 6.15 5.34
C SER A 225 16.24 7.51 5.99
N GLU A 226 17.30 8.23 6.35
CA GLU A 226 17.21 9.55 6.97
C GLU A 226 17.02 10.69 5.96
N ASP A 227 17.31 10.46 4.68
CA ASP A 227 17.22 11.48 3.64
C ASP A 227 16.01 11.22 2.71
N ALA A 228 14.84 11.60 3.22
CA ALA A 228 13.58 11.43 2.47
C ALA A 228 13.46 12.37 1.26
N ASN A 229 14.32 13.38 1.15
CA ASN A 229 14.34 14.31 0.01
C ASN A 229 15.16 13.80 -1.18
N LEU A 230 15.95 12.76 -0.97
CA LEU A 230 16.73 12.15 -2.04
C LEU A 230 15.76 11.51 -3.05
N PRO A 231 15.84 11.88 -4.36
CA PRO A 231 14.97 11.28 -5.36
C PRO A 231 15.03 9.75 -5.39
N ALA A 232 13.95 9.11 -5.79
CA ALA A 232 13.85 7.65 -5.77
C ALA A 232 14.91 6.97 -6.62
N ASP A 233 15.26 7.52 -7.78
CA ASP A 233 16.30 6.99 -8.66
C ASP A 233 17.68 7.01 -8.00
N GLU A 234 18.04 8.13 -7.35
CA GLU A 234 19.30 8.23 -6.60
C GLU A 234 19.30 7.34 -5.37
N ALA A 235 18.16 7.26 -4.67
CA ALA A 235 18.01 6.38 -3.51
C ALA A 235 18.14 4.90 -3.93
N ALA A 236 17.52 4.51 -5.04
CA ALA A 236 17.62 3.15 -5.59
C ALA A 236 19.08 2.79 -5.90
N GLN A 237 19.82 3.72 -6.53
CA GLN A 237 21.23 3.50 -6.85
C GLN A 237 22.08 3.35 -5.59
N ARG A 238 21.82 4.17 -4.57
CA ARG A 238 22.56 4.09 -3.30
C ARG A 238 22.26 2.81 -2.51
N VAL A 239 21.02 2.32 -2.56
CA VAL A 239 20.68 1.03 -1.93
C VAL A 239 21.41 -0.10 -2.64
N GLU A 240 21.45 -0.08 -3.97
CA GLU A 240 22.18 -1.05 -4.77
C GLU A 240 23.68 -1.00 -4.46
N ASP A 241 24.27 0.20 -4.42
CA ASP A 241 25.68 0.39 -4.09
C ASP A 241 25.98 -0.09 -2.67
N ALA A 242 25.09 0.16 -1.72
CA ALA A 242 25.23 -0.31 -0.35
C ALA A 242 25.18 -1.84 -0.27
N HIS A 243 24.34 -2.47 -1.06
CA HIS A 243 24.24 -3.93 -1.16
C HIS A 243 25.57 -4.52 -1.66
N TYR A 244 26.12 -3.99 -2.76
CA TYR A 244 27.42 -4.44 -3.28
C TYR A 244 28.56 -4.13 -2.32
N GLY A 245 28.52 -3.00 -1.62
CA GLY A 245 29.52 -2.65 -0.61
C GLY A 245 29.54 -3.61 0.57
N LEU A 246 28.38 -4.14 0.96
CA LEU A 246 28.28 -5.17 1.99
C LEU A 246 28.85 -6.52 1.50
N ASP A 247 28.59 -6.88 0.24
CA ASP A 247 29.17 -8.07 -0.38
C ASP A 247 30.70 -8.00 -0.39
N SER A 248 31.27 -6.85 -0.73
CA SER A 248 32.71 -6.64 -0.76
C SER A 248 33.35 -6.73 0.62
N ALA A 249 32.65 -6.35 1.69
CA ALA A 249 33.14 -6.44 3.06
C ALA A 249 33.12 -7.88 3.59
N ASP A 250 32.26 -8.73 3.06
CA ASP A 250 32.20 -10.15 3.44
C ASP A 250 33.32 -10.99 2.78
N GLU A 251 33.98 -10.45 1.76
CA GLU A 251 35.09 -11.12 1.06
C GLU A 251 36.47 -10.87 1.69
N ASP A 252 36.58 -9.93 2.61
CA ASP A 252 37.82 -9.61 3.36
C ASP A 252 37.82 -10.27 4.75
#